data_9a1770bacdd83586a0b2fcbd6cbf9c38
#
_entry.id   9a1770bacdd83586a0b2fcbd6cbf9c38
#
_cell.length_a   1.000
_cell.length_b   1.000
_cell.length_c   1.000
_cell.angle_alpha   90.00
_cell.angle_beta   90.00
_cell.angle_gamma   90.00
#
_symmetry.space_group_name_H-M   'P 1'
#
loop_
_entity.id
_entity.type
_entity.pdbx_description
1 polymer ?
#
loop_
_entity_poly.entity_id
_entity_poly.type
_entity_poly.pdbx_seq_one_letter_code
_entity_poly.pdbx_strand_id
1 'polypeptide(L)'
;GLIGALSYTFTDSFWFSAVEGEVYAMSSFFTAIVFWAILKWDIEDDQYSESKEKSNSTHPNRWILFICYMIGLSIGVHLLNLLAIPAIVFVIYFKKYDFSWKSFFLAGLASLVVLGTIQSIIIPSTVSLADWVERLFTDSFGLPFNSGAFFFLGLIIFAIFAGLRWTNKTGRALLNTAILSLALVLMGYSSFVMILVRSNANPPLDENNPETLSQLHSY
;
A
#
# COMPACT_ATOMS: atom_id res chain seq x y z
N GLY A 1 -15.78 18.44 -13.87
CA GLY A 1 -15.59 17.07 -13.32
C GLY A 1 -16.61 16.08 -13.86
N LEU A 2 -17.93 16.32 -13.68
CA LEU A 2 -18.98 15.36 -14.04
C LEU A 2 -18.99 14.97 -15.53
N ILE A 3 -18.90 15.96 -16.43
CA ILE A 3 -18.88 15.70 -17.88
C ILE A 3 -17.67 14.84 -18.25
N GLY A 4 -16.47 15.17 -17.73
CA GLY A 4 -15.26 14.39 -18.00
C GLY A 4 -15.37 12.96 -17.47
N ALA A 5 -15.91 12.75 -16.26
CA ALA A 5 -16.12 11.43 -15.68
C ALA A 5 -17.11 10.58 -16.52
N LEU A 6 -18.24 11.16 -16.92
CA LEU A 6 -19.21 10.49 -17.77
C LEU A 6 -18.63 10.17 -19.16
N SER A 7 -17.92 11.12 -19.79
CA SER A 7 -17.26 10.87 -21.07
C SER A 7 -16.26 9.73 -20.98
N TYR A 8 -15.43 9.69 -19.92
CA TYR A 8 -14.47 8.61 -19.69
C TYR A 8 -15.18 7.24 -19.51
N THR A 9 -16.25 7.20 -18.70
CA THR A 9 -17.01 5.98 -18.43
C THR A 9 -17.56 5.34 -19.71
N PHE A 10 -17.96 6.14 -20.68
CA PHE A 10 -18.53 5.68 -21.96
C PHE A 10 -17.53 5.62 -23.11
N THR A 11 -16.22 5.73 -22.84
CA THR A 11 -15.21 5.42 -23.86
C THR A 11 -15.14 3.93 -24.11
N ASP A 12 -14.95 3.54 -25.36
CA ASP A 12 -14.85 2.12 -25.77
C ASP A 12 -13.77 1.40 -24.96
N SER A 13 -12.58 2.01 -24.83
CA SER A 13 -11.43 1.41 -24.11
C SER A 13 -11.76 1.14 -22.65
N PHE A 14 -12.38 2.09 -21.93
CA PHE A 14 -12.71 1.89 -20.52
C PHE A 14 -13.86 0.90 -20.34
N TRP A 15 -14.88 0.98 -21.21
CA TRP A 15 -16.01 0.06 -21.19
C TRP A 15 -15.56 -1.39 -21.38
N PHE A 16 -14.73 -1.65 -22.40
CA PHE A 16 -14.17 -3.00 -22.61
C PHE A 16 -13.37 -3.47 -21.40
N SER A 17 -12.45 -2.66 -20.87
CA SER A 17 -11.69 -3.00 -19.67
C SER A 17 -12.56 -3.27 -18.43
N ALA A 18 -13.74 -2.64 -18.36
CA ALA A 18 -14.65 -2.83 -17.23
C ALA A 18 -15.47 -4.12 -17.31
N VAL A 19 -15.78 -4.62 -18.52
CA VAL A 19 -16.63 -5.80 -18.74
C VAL A 19 -15.87 -7.09 -19.00
N GLU A 20 -14.59 -7.01 -19.35
CA GLU A 20 -13.75 -8.19 -19.66
C GLU A 20 -13.36 -9.01 -18.42
N GLY A 21 -13.65 -8.56 -17.21
CA GLY A 21 -13.24 -9.24 -15.98
C GLY A 21 -11.73 -9.11 -15.67
N GLU A 22 -11.04 -8.22 -16.35
CA GLU A 22 -9.64 -7.92 -16.18
C GLU A 22 -9.39 -6.91 -15.04
N VAL A 23 -8.14 -6.83 -14.59
CA VAL A 23 -7.72 -5.98 -13.46
C VAL A 23 -7.70 -4.48 -13.78
N TYR A 24 -7.77 -4.08 -15.06
CA TYR A 24 -7.50 -2.71 -15.51
C TYR A 24 -8.53 -1.68 -15.03
N ALA A 25 -9.81 -2.03 -15.00
CA ALA A 25 -10.83 -1.11 -14.51
C ALA A 25 -10.65 -0.81 -13.01
N MET A 26 -10.39 -1.86 -12.22
CA MET A 26 -10.11 -1.71 -10.79
C MET A 26 -8.78 -0.97 -10.55
N SER A 27 -7.76 -1.25 -11.35
CA SER A 27 -6.49 -0.51 -11.34
C SER A 27 -6.70 0.98 -11.61
N SER A 28 -7.51 1.33 -12.62
CA SER A 28 -7.87 2.71 -12.94
C SER A 28 -8.58 3.41 -11.79
N PHE A 29 -9.48 2.69 -11.10
CA PHE A 29 -10.15 3.19 -9.90
C PHE A 29 -9.16 3.51 -8.78
N PHE A 30 -8.23 2.61 -8.46
CA PHE A 30 -7.20 2.87 -7.44
C PHE A 30 -6.31 4.05 -7.81
N THR A 31 -5.91 4.15 -9.07
CA THR A 31 -5.13 5.30 -9.56
C THR A 31 -5.91 6.60 -9.37
N ALA A 32 -7.18 6.63 -9.77
CA ALA A 32 -8.02 7.82 -9.64
C ALA A 32 -8.22 8.25 -8.18
N ILE A 33 -8.47 7.31 -7.27
CA ILE A 33 -8.67 7.62 -5.84
C ILE A 33 -7.38 8.09 -5.17
N VAL A 34 -6.22 7.56 -5.56
CA VAL A 34 -4.91 8.02 -5.07
C VAL A 34 -4.63 9.44 -5.55
N PHE A 35 -4.87 9.75 -6.83
CA PHE A 35 -4.73 11.12 -7.34
C PHE A 35 -5.71 12.08 -6.70
N TRP A 36 -6.95 11.68 -6.50
CA TRP A 36 -7.92 12.50 -5.76
C TRP A 36 -7.45 12.76 -4.32
N ALA A 37 -6.92 11.77 -3.64
CA ALA A 37 -6.45 11.90 -2.27
C ALA A 37 -5.22 12.82 -2.15
N ILE A 38 -4.28 12.79 -3.12
CA ILE A 38 -3.13 13.69 -3.08
C ILE A 38 -3.54 15.15 -3.33
N LEU A 39 -4.54 15.39 -4.19
CA LEU A 39 -5.11 16.72 -4.37
C LEU A 39 -5.84 17.22 -3.11
N LYS A 40 -6.52 16.33 -2.39
CA LYS A 40 -7.10 16.65 -1.08
C LYS A 40 -6.04 17.00 -0.04
N TRP A 41 -4.95 16.23 -0.02
CA TRP A 41 -3.82 16.54 0.85
C TRP A 41 -3.25 17.93 0.54
N ASP A 42 -3.05 18.25 -0.73
CA ASP A 42 -2.49 19.52 -1.17
C ASP A 42 -3.32 20.72 -0.71
N ILE A 43 -4.64 20.67 -0.90
CA ILE A 43 -5.58 21.72 -0.46
C ILE A 43 -5.61 21.86 1.07
N GLU A 44 -5.68 20.74 1.79
CA GLU A 44 -5.75 20.77 3.26
C GLU A 44 -4.44 21.18 3.91
N ASP A 45 -3.29 20.90 3.28
CA ASP A 45 -1.98 21.34 3.77
C ASP A 45 -1.83 22.87 3.71
N ASP A 46 -2.38 23.53 2.65
CA ASP A 46 -2.46 24.99 2.59
C ASP A 46 -3.30 25.56 3.73
N GLN A 47 -4.53 25.06 3.86
CA GLN A 47 -5.46 25.50 4.90
C GLN A 47 -4.87 25.28 6.32
N TYR A 48 -4.20 24.16 6.55
CA TYR A 48 -3.55 23.87 7.81
C TYR A 48 -2.38 24.81 8.10
N SER A 49 -1.64 25.18 7.06
CA SER A 49 -0.49 26.10 7.17
C SER A 49 -0.94 27.53 7.45
N GLU A 50 -2.07 27.95 6.88
CA GLU A 50 -2.65 29.29 7.06
C GLU A 50 -3.44 29.44 8.37
N SER A 51 -3.94 28.34 8.95
CA SER A 51 -4.74 28.41 10.16
C SER A 51 -3.89 28.79 11.38
N LYS A 52 -4.23 29.92 12.03
CA LYS A 52 -3.59 30.37 13.28
C LYS A 52 -3.92 29.44 14.46
N GLU A 53 -4.99 28.67 14.36
CA GLU A 53 -5.54 27.79 15.40
C GLU A 53 -5.34 26.31 15.02
N LYS A 54 -4.08 25.84 15.10
CA LYS A 54 -3.70 24.44 14.77
C LYS A 54 -4.43 23.38 15.63
N SER A 55 -5.07 23.82 16.73
CA SER A 55 -5.71 22.91 17.69
C SER A 55 -6.99 22.23 17.20
N ASN A 56 -7.72 22.82 16.25
CA ASN A 56 -8.99 22.29 15.76
C ASN A 56 -8.97 21.79 14.30
N SER A 57 -7.85 21.95 13.58
CA SER A 57 -7.74 21.48 12.21
C SER A 57 -7.22 20.04 12.16
N THR A 58 -7.89 19.20 11.38
CA THR A 58 -7.44 17.82 11.15
C THR A 58 -6.13 17.84 10.38
N HIS A 59 -5.12 17.12 10.87
CA HIS A 59 -3.80 17.11 10.23
C HIS A 59 -3.86 16.52 8.81
N PRO A 60 -3.32 17.19 7.77
CA PRO A 60 -3.44 16.77 6.37
C PRO A 60 -2.80 15.41 6.09
N ASN A 61 -1.86 14.95 6.93
CA ASN A 61 -1.20 13.64 6.78
C ASN A 61 -2.18 12.45 6.76
N ARG A 62 -3.42 12.63 7.19
CA ARG A 62 -4.47 11.59 7.04
C ARG A 62 -4.64 11.14 5.59
N TRP A 63 -4.48 12.05 4.63
CA TRP A 63 -4.57 11.72 3.22
C TRP A 63 -3.38 10.92 2.72
N ILE A 64 -2.18 11.22 3.22
CA ILE A 64 -0.98 10.40 2.93
C ILE A 64 -1.16 8.98 3.48
N LEU A 65 -1.69 8.85 4.69
CA LEU A 65 -2.00 7.55 5.29
C LEU A 65 -3.07 6.79 4.49
N PHE A 66 -4.10 7.48 4.04
CA PHE A 66 -5.13 6.90 3.17
C PHE A 66 -4.54 6.42 1.83
N ILE A 67 -3.65 7.22 1.21
CA ILE A 67 -2.91 6.84 0.00
C ILE A 67 -2.09 5.57 0.24
N CYS A 68 -1.38 5.48 1.36
CA CYS A 68 -0.60 4.28 1.70
C CYS A 68 -1.49 3.03 1.81
N TYR A 69 -2.67 3.15 2.41
CA TYR A 69 -3.64 2.05 2.47
C TYR A 69 -4.17 1.67 1.09
N MET A 70 -4.53 2.64 0.25
CA MET A 70 -5.01 2.40 -1.12
C MET A 70 -3.93 1.78 -2.00
N ILE A 71 -2.68 2.20 -1.87
CA ILE A 71 -1.53 1.57 -2.54
C ILE A 71 -1.41 0.11 -2.08
N GLY A 72 -1.48 -0.16 -0.78
CA GLY A 72 -1.46 -1.51 -0.24
C GLY A 72 -2.57 -2.40 -0.82
N LEU A 73 -3.82 -1.92 -0.85
CA LEU A 73 -4.94 -2.64 -1.45
C LEU A 73 -4.72 -2.90 -2.95
N SER A 74 -4.17 -1.92 -3.66
CA SER A 74 -3.96 -2.03 -5.11
C SER A 74 -2.93 -3.09 -5.49
N ILE A 75 -1.99 -3.44 -4.60
CA ILE A 75 -1.01 -4.52 -4.83
C ILE A 75 -1.72 -5.84 -5.09
N GLY A 76 -2.80 -6.12 -4.37
CA GLY A 76 -3.62 -7.32 -4.56
C GLY A 76 -4.42 -7.34 -5.87
N VAL A 77 -4.46 -6.21 -6.60
CA VAL A 77 -5.17 -6.08 -7.88
C VAL A 77 -4.17 -5.99 -9.04
N HIS A 78 -3.29 -4.99 -9.01
CA HIS A 78 -2.31 -4.77 -10.07
C HIS A 78 -1.16 -3.89 -9.60
N LEU A 79 0.09 -4.34 -9.81
CA LEU A 79 1.31 -3.63 -9.39
C LEU A 79 1.52 -2.30 -10.12
N LEU A 80 0.85 -2.08 -11.26
CA LEU A 80 0.97 -0.83 -12.03
C LEU A 80 0.64 0.42 -11.20
N ASN A 81 -0.25 0.30 -10.21
CA ASN A 81 -0.61 1.42 -9.32
C ASN A 81 0.55 1.92 -8.46
N LEU A 82 1.59 1.11 -8.25
CA LEU A 82 2.81 1.55 -7.57
C LEU A 82 3.53 2.69 -8.32
N LEU A 83 3.31 2.81 -9.63
CA LEU A 83 3.86 3.92 -10.43
C LEU A 83 3.28 5.28 -10.04
N ALA A 84 2.21 5.34 -9.25
CA ALA A 84 1.72 6.59 -8.66
C ALA A 84 2.69 7.14 -7.59
N ILE A 85 3.55 6.31 -6.99
CA ILE A 85 4.50 6.74 -5.94
C ILE A 85 5.42 7.87 -6.38
N PRO A 86 6.10 7.80 -7.53
CA PRO A 86 6.89 8.93 -8.03
C PRO A 86 6.08 10.21 -8.18
N ALA A 87 4.87 10.14 -8.72
CA ALA A 87 4.00 11.31 -8.89
C ALA A 87 3.65 11.94 -7.53
N ILE A 88 3.30 11.13 -6.53
CA ILE A 88 3.00 11.59 -5.17
C ILE A 88 4.23 12.29 -4.55
N VAL A 89 5.40 11.67 -4.67
CA VAL A 89 6.66 12.24 -4.14
C VAL A 89 6.95 13.59 -4.79
N PHE A 90 6.74 13.74 -6.11
CA PHE A 90 6.93 15.03 -6.79
C PHE A 90 5.89 16.08 -6.38
N VAL A 91 4.63 15.72 -6.17
CA VAL A 91 3.63 16.65 -5.64
C VAL A 91 4.06 17.16 -4.26
N ILE A 92 4.49 16.26 -3.37
CA ILE A 92 4.98 16.65 -2.04
C ILE A 92 6.25 17.50 -2.16
N TYR A 93 7.17 17.15 -3.05
CA TYR A 93 8.41 17.90 -3.28
C TYR A 93 8.13 19.33 -3.71
N PHE A 94 7.34 19.55 -4.78
CA PHE A 94 7.01 20.88 -5.27
C PHE A 94 6.18 21.71 -4.29
N LYS A 95 5.46 21.05 -3.38
CA LYS A 95 4.71 21.71 -2.31
C LYS A 95 5.59 22.19 -1.16
N LYS A 96 6.59 21.42 -0.78
CA LYS A 96 7.36 21.63 0.47
C LYS A 96 8.74 22.25 0.24
N TYR A 97 9.27 22.22 -0.98
CA TYR A 97 10.63 22.63 -1.28
C TYR A 97 10.70 23.52 -2.52
N ASP A 98 11.60 24.52 -2.47
CA ASP A 98 11.93 25.31 -3.65
C ASP A 98 12.69 24.46 -4.67
N PHE A 99 12.42 24.71 -5.95
CA PHE A 99 13.02 23.95 -7.03
C PHE A 99 14.54 24.17 -7.08
N SER A 100 15.27 23.07 -7.08
CA SER A 100 16.67 23.05 -7.52
C SER A 100 16.95 21.71 -8.21
N TRP A 101 17.83 21.71 -9.20
CA TRP A 101 18.17 20.48 -9.93
C TRP A 101 18.66 19.35 -9.00
N LYS A 102 19.44 19.68 -7.96
CA LYS A 102 19.92 18.69 -6.99
C LYS A 102 18.78 18.07 -6.19
N SER A 103 17.90 18.90 -5.65
CA SER A 103 16.77 18.41 -4.84
C SER A 103 15.73 17.68 -5.70
N PHE A 104 15.53 18.11 -6.94
CA PHE A 104 14.66 17.44 -7.90
C PHE A 104 15.14 16.01 -8.21
N PHE A 105 16.42 15.85 -8.55
CA PHE A 105 16.98 14.50 -8.78
C PHE A 105 17.00 13.66 -7.50
N LEU A 106 17.22 14.26 -6.34
CA LEU A 106 17.17 13.55 -5.06
C LEU A 106 15.75 13.07 -4.75
N ALA A 107 14.73 13.89 -5.01
CA ALA A 107 13.32 13.49 -4.87
C ALA A 107 12.96 12.34 -5.83
N GLY A 108 13.43 12.43 -7.09
CA GLY A 108 13.28 11.34 -8.06
C GLY A 108 13.93 10.04 -7.59
N LEU A 109 15.18 10.12 -7.12
CA LEU A 109 15.90 8.95 -6.56
C LEU A 109 15.17 8.39 -5.33
N ALA A 110 14.72 9.24 -4.41
CA ALA A 110 13.96 8.82 -3.25
C ALA A 110 12.67 8.11 -3.64
N SER A 111 11.96 8.60 -4.66
CA SER A 111 10.74 7.94 -5.17
C SER A 111 11.01 6.56 -5.73
N LEU A 112 12.12 6.39 -6.47
CA LEU A 112 12.54 5.09 -7.01
C LEU A 112 12.98 4.13 -5.90
N VAL A 113 13.65 4.64 -4.86
CA VAL A 113 14.02 3.83 -3.69
C VAL A 113 12.76 3.34 -2.97
N VAL A 114 11.78 4.21 -2.73
CA VAL A 114 10.51 3.82 -2.10
C VAL A 114 9.78 2.79 -2.94
N LEU A 115 9.62 3.04 -4.24
CA LEU A 115 8.99 2.12 -5.17
C LEU A 115 9.69 0.76 -5.20
N GLY A 116 11.01 0.76 -5.37
CA GLY A 116 11.83 -0.46 -5.40
C GLY A 116 11.80 -1.22 -4.07
N THR A 117 11.78 -0.52 -2.93
CA THR A 117 11.65 -1.14 -1.60
C THR A 117 10.31 -1.85 -1.46
N ILE A 118 9.21 -1.22 -1.87
CA ILE A 118 7.89 -1.85 -1.80
C ILE A 118 7.84 -3.07 -2.73
N GLN A 119 8.22 -2.90 -4.00
CA GLN A 119 8.08 -3.94 -5.02
C GLN A 119 9.04 -5.11 -4.83
N SER A 120 10.32 -4.84 -4.48
CA SER A 120 11.38 -5.87 -4.48
C SER A 120 11.71 -6.39 -3.08
N ILE A 121 11.30 -5.70 -2.02
CA ILE A 121 11.60 -6.11 -0.65
C ILE A 121 10.31 -6.41 0.11
N ILE A 122 9.39 -5.45 0.27
CA ILE A 122 8.23 -5.62 1.15
C ILE A 122 7.31 -6.73 0.63
N ILE A 123 6.93 -6.67 -0.66
CA ILE A 123 6.00 -7.63 -1.24
C ILE A 123 6.57 -9.07 -1.16
N PRO A 124 7.72 -9.40 -1.75
CA PRO A 124 8.21 -10.77 -1.73
C PRO A 124 8.65 -11.22 -0.34
N SER A 125 9.29 -10.36 0.46
CA SER A 125 9.77 -10.76 1.79
C SER A 125 8.63 -11.04 2.77
N THR A 126 7.49 -10.38 2.64
CA THR A 126 6.35 -10.65 3.54
C THR A 126 5.85 -12.08 3.38
N VAL A 127 5.69 -12.53 2.13
CA VAL A 127 5.23 -13.90 1.84
C VAL A 127 6.33 -14.93 2.17
N SER A 128 7.56 -14.65 1.75
CA SER A 128 8.71 -15.54 1.99
C SER A 128 9.00 -15.76 3.48
N LEU A 129 8.96 -14.69 4.30
CA LEU A 129 9.15 -14.80 5.74
C LEU A 129 7.98 -15.53 6.41
N ALA A 130 6.76 -15.29 5.97
CA ALA A 130 5.59 -16.02 6.48
C ALA A 130 5.72 -17.53 6.20
N ASP A 131 6.11 -17.91 4.97
CA ASP A 131 6.37 -19.31 4.59
C ASP A 131 7.51 -19.91 5.40
N TRP A 132 8.62 -19.20 5.55
CA TRP A 132 9.75 -19.69 6.35
C TRP A 132 9.38 -19.93 7.82
N VAL A 133 8.64 -19.02 8.44
CA VAL A 133 8.16 -19.20 9.83
C VAL A 133 7.16 -20.35 9.90
N GLU A 134 6.26 -20.50 8.93
CA GLU A 134 5.31 -21.60 8.89
C GLU A 134 6.03 -22.96 8.85
N ARG A 135 7.01 -23.13 7.94
CA ARG A 135 7.82 -24.35 7.86
C ARG A 135 8.62 -24.61 9.14
N LEU A 136 9.15 -23.57 9.77
CA LEU A 136 9.84 -23.74 11.05
C LEU A 136 8.90 -24.31 12.12
N PHE A 137 7.65 -23.86 12.15
CA PHE A 137 6.66 -24.30 13.14
C PHE A 137 6.13 -25.70 12.83
N THR A 138 5.84 -26.00 11.58
CA THR A 138 5.31 -27.31 11.18
C THR A 138 6.39 -28.40 11.14
N ASP A 139 7.51 -28.13 10.47
CA ASP A 139 8.52 -29.17 10.18
C ASP A 139 9.47 -29.40 11.36
N SER A 140 9.86 -28.32 12.07
CA SER A 140 10.83 -28.43 13.17
C SER A 140 10.17 -28.64 14.52
N PHE A 141 9.03 -27.99 14.79
CA PHE A 141 8.35 -28.10 16.09
C PHE A 141 7.13 -29.02 16.06
N GLY A 142 6.71 -29.53 14.89
CA GLY A 142 5.57 -30.43 14.77
C GLY A 142 4.23 -29.78 15.15
N LEU A 143 4.12 -28.45 15.04
CA LEU A 143 2.92 -27.70 15.38
C LEU A 143 1.87 -27.79 14.27
N PRO A 144 0.59 -27.55 14.58
CA PRO A 144 -0.46 -27.58 13.58
C PRO A 144 -0.24 -26.60 12.44
N PHE A 145 -0.72 -26.94 11.25
CA PHE A 145 -0.71 -26.10 10.07
C PHE A 145 -1.31 -24.70 10.34
N ASN A 146 -0.76 -23.67 9.76
CA ASN A 146 -1.04 -22.23 9.96
C ASN A 146 -0.58 -21.65 11.32
N SER A 147 0.01 -22.41 12.23
CA SER A 147 0.48 -21.89 13.52
C SER A 147 1.61 -20.85 13.35
N GLY A 148 2.54 -21.08 12.42
CA GLY A 148 3.61 -20.16 12.08
C GLY A 148 3.09 -18.88 11.41
N ALA A 149 2.10 -18.99 10.53
CA ALA A 149 1.46 -17.84 9.88
C ALA A 149 0.80 -16.90 10.89
N PHE A 150 0.04 -17.44 11.85
CA PHE A 150 -0.56 -16.63 12.91
C PHE A 150 0.49 -16.02 13.85
N PHE A 151 1.55 -16.77 14.16
CA PHE A 151 2.67 -16.24 14.95
C PHE A 151 3.36 -15.08 14.23
N PHE A 152 3.64 -15.21 12.91
CA PHE A 152 4.26 -14.18 12.10
C PHE A 152 3.38 -12.91 12.02
N LEU A 153 2.07 -13.07 11.81
CA LEU A 153 1.12 -11.97 11.86
C LEU A 153 1.13 -11.24 13.22
N GLY A 154 1.11 -12.01 14.30
CA GLY A 154 1.21 -11.47 15.67
C GLY A 154 2.51 -10.69 15.90
N LEU A 155 3.63 -11.20 15.36
CA LEU A 155 4.94 -10.54 15.44
C LEU A 155 4.95 -9.20 14.70
N ILE A 156 4.38 -9.15 13.48
CA ILE A 156 4.24 -7.90 12.71
C ILE A 156 3.40 -6.88 13.49
N ILE A 157 2.23 -7.28 13.99
CA ILE A 157 1.33 -6.40 14.77
C ILE A 157 2.07 -5.89 16.01
N PHE A 158 2.76 -6.76 16.73
CA PHE A 158 3.55 -6.38 17.90
C PHE A 158 4.67 -5.41 17.56
N ALA A 159 5.43 -5.65 16.48
CA ALA A 159 6.52 -4.78 16.04
C ALA A 159 6.01 -3.38 15.66
N ILE A 160 4.90 -3.29 14.94
CA ILE A 160 4.24 -2.03 14.58
C ILE A 160 3.80 -1.30 15.85
N PHE A 161 3.09 -1.97 16.75
CA PHE A 161 2.62 -1.38 18.00
C PHE A 161 3.77 -0.87 18.87
N ALA A 162 4.82 -1.68 19.04
CA ALA A 162 6.02 -1.31 19.80
C ALA A 162 6.74 -0.11 19.16
N GLY A 163 6.88 -0.11 17.84
CA GLY A 163 7.47 0.99 17.08
C GLY A 163 6.69 2.30 17.22
N LEU A 164 5.37 2.26 17.08
CA LEU A 164 4.50 3.43 17.26
C LEU A 164 4.56 3.95 18.70
N ARG A 165 4.54 3.06 19.69
CA ARG A 165 4.66 3.44 21.10
C ARG A 165 6.02 4.08 21.41
N TRP A 166 7.10 3.51 20.86
CA TRP A 166 8.44 4.03 21.04
C TRP A 166 8.61 5.42 20.39
N THR A 167 8.17 5.58 19.14
CA THR A 167 8.26 6.85 18.40
C THR A 167 7.42 7.95 19.05
N ASN A 168 6.22 7.61 19.56
CA ASN A 168 5.40 8.54 20.33
C ASN A 168 6.10 9.01 21.62
N LYS A 169 6.73 8.09 22.37
CA LYS A 169 7.47 8.43 23.59
C LYS A 169 8.71 9.29 23.33
N THR A 170 9.36 9.09 22.19
CA THR A 170 10.59 9.81 21.83
C THR A 170 10.32 11.08 21.02
N GLY A 171 9.05 11.40 20.72
CA GLY A 171 8.67 12.61 19.96
C GLY A 171 9.11 12.57 18.48
N ARG A 172 9.40 11.41 17.91
CA ARG A 172 9.89 11.24 16.53
C ARG A 172 8.72 11.18 15.54
N ALA A 173 8.07 12.31 15.27
CA ALA A 173 6.86 12.40 14.47
C ALA A 173 7.04 11.82 13.05
N LEU A 174 8.13 12.13 12.36
CA LEU A 174 8.39 11.61 11.01
C LEU A 174 8.47 10.08 10.98
N LEU A 175 9.21 9.50 11.93
CA LEU A 175 9.35 8.04 12.02
C LEU A 175 8.04 7.37 12.44
N ASN A 176 7.25 8.03 13.28
CA ASN A 176 5.91 7.56 13.64
C ASN A 176 4.99 7.49 12.41
N THR A 177 4.97 8.56 11.60
CA THR A 177 4.20 8.59 10.36
C THR A 177 4.70 7.52 9.37
N ALA A 178 6.01 7.30 9.26
CA ALA A 178 6.57 6.27 8.39
C ALA A 178 6.16 4.85 8.81
N ILE A 179 6.22 4.53 10.12
CA ILE A 179 5.76 3.24 10.64
C ILE A 179 4.26 3.06 10.42
N LEU A 180 3.46 4.09 10.63
CA LEU A 180 2.02 4.04 10.39
C LEU A 180 1.70 3.88 8.91
N SER A 181 2.44 4.54 8.02
CA SER A 181 2.32 4.38 6.57
C SER A 181 2.64 2.95 6.14
N LEU A 182 3.75 2.38 6.65
CA LEU A 182 4.10 0.99 6.40
C LEU A 182 3.02 0.02 6.90
N ALA A 183 2.49 0.25 8.11
CA ALA A 183 1.41 -0.55 8.66
C ALA A 183 0.16 -0.55 7.77
N LEU A 184 -0.19 0.61 7.21
CA LEU A 184 -1.34 0.76 6.32
C LEU A 184 -1.10 0.12 4.94
N VAL A 185 0.12 0.20 4.41
CA VAL A 185 0.49 -0.56 3.19
C VAL A 185 0.35 -2.06 3.44
N LEU A 186 0.91 -2.58 4.54
CA LEU A 186 0.81 -4.01 4.89
C LEU A 186 -0.63 -4.44 5.15
N MET A 187 -1.43 -3.60 5.80
CA MET A 187 -2.86 -3.84 6.02
C MET A 187 -3.64 -3.92 4.69
N GLY A 188 -3.38 -3.01 3.76
CA GLY A 188 -3.97 -3.07 2.42
C GLY A 188 -3.50 -4.32 1.66
N TYR A 189 -2.19 -4.58 1.66
CA TYR A 189 -1.57 -5.73 1.00
C TYR A 189 -2.07 -7.08 1.57
N SER A 190 -2.50 -7.13 2.84
CA SER A 190 -3.07 -8.35 3.42
C SER A 190 -4.29 -8.88 2.65
N SER A 191 -4.95 -8.05 1.82
CA SER A 191 -5.99 -8.48 0.89
C SER A 191 -5.50 -9.56 -0.10
N PHE A 192 -4.20 -9.62 -0.39
CA PHE A 192 -3.58 -10.66 -1.22
C PHE A 192 -3.76 -12.07 -0.64
N VAL A 193 -3.90 -12.20 0.67
CA VAL A 193 -4.20 -13.48 1.34
C VAL A 193 -5.55 -14.07 0.89
N MET A 194 -6.45 -13.23 0.34
CA MET A 194 -7.71 -13.73 -0.23
C MET A 194 -7.52 -14.72 -1.37
N ILE A 195 -6.40 -14.68 -2.08
CA ILE A 195 -6.04 -15.68 -3.11
C ILE A 195 -5.98 -17.06 -2.46
N LEU A 196 -5.27 -17.16 -1.34
CA LEU A 196 -5.12 -18.41 -0.59
C LEU A 196 -6.45 -18.93 -0.02
N VAL A 197 -7.26 -18.02 0.54
CA VAL A 197 -8.60 -18.37 1.05
C VAL A 197 -9.50 -18.82 -0.08
N ARG A 198 -9.43 -18.18 -1.25
CA ARG A 198 -10.24 -18.51 -2.41
C ARG A 198 -9.84 -19.85 -3.04
N SER A 199 -8.53 -20.12 -3.15
CA SER A 199 -7.99 -21.39 -3.65
C SER A 199 -8.46 -22.57 -2.79
N ASN A 200 -8.36 -22.44 -1.47
CA ASN A 200 -8.86 -23.48 -0.54
C ASN A 200 -10.37 -23.75 -0.63
N ALA A 201 -11.13 -22.87 -1.27
CA ALA A 201 -12.57 -23.10 -1.55
C ALA A 201 -12.80 -23.90 -2.84
N ASN A 202 -11.75 -24.35 -3.54
CA ASN A 202 -11.81 -25.13 -4.79
C ASN A 202 -12.74 -24.50 -5.83
N PRO A 203 -12.51 -23.26 -6.29
CA PRO A 203 -13.32 -22.62 -7.30
C PRO A 203 -13.17 -23.32 -8.66
N PRO A 204 -14.15 -23.18 -9.59
CA PRO A 204 -14.05 -23.77 -10.91
C PRO A 204 -12.85 -23.33 -11.75
N LEU A 205 -12.31 -22.11 -11.48
CA LEU A 205 -11.07 -21.58 -12.02
C LEU A 205 -10.15 -21.28 -10.86
N ASP A 206 -9.04 -22.00 -10.74
CA ASP A 206 -8.05 -21.86 -9.70
C ASP A 206 -6.63 -21.92 -10.34
N GLU A 207 -6.14 -20.77 -10.73
CA GLU A 207 -4.86 -20.65 -11.40
C GLU A 207 -3.73 -20.93 -10.40
N ASN A 208 -2.85 -21.88 -10.76
CA ASN A 208 -1.72 -22.36 -9.96
C ASN A 208 -2.09 -22.98 -8.59
N ASN A 209 -3.36 -23.04 -8.23
CA ASN A 209 -3.88 -23.67 -7.00
C ASN A 209 -3.06 -23.34 -5.73
N PRO A 210 -2.91 -22.06 -5.33
CA PRO A 210 -2.08 -21.66 -4.19
C PRO A 210 -2.81 -21.86 -2.86
N GLU A 211 -2.94 -23.10 -2.38
CA GLU A 211 -3.62 -23.45 -1.13
C GLU A 211 -2.76 -23.23 0.12
N THR A 212 -1.43 -23.12 -0.05
CA THR A 212 -0.48 -22.97 1.06
C THR A 212 0.39 -21.72 0.89
N LEU A 213 1.02 -21.24 1.98
CA LEU A 213 1.97 -20.13 1.91
C LEU A 213 3.16 -20.43 0.99
N SER A 214 3.62 -21.68 0.94
CA SER A 214 4.70 -22.11 0.03
C SER A 214 4.30 -21.99 -1.42
N GLN A 215 3.06 -22.38 -1.76
CA GLN A 215 2.53 -22.24 -3.10
C GLN A 215 2.28 -20.76 -3.45
N LEU A 216 1.78 -19.98 -2.50
CA LEU A 216 1.62 -18.53 -2.68
C LEU A 216 2.98 -17.81 -2.88
N HIS A 217 4.04 -18.29 -2.25
CA HIS A 217 5.40 -17.75 -2.45
C HIS A 217 5.94 -18.04 -3.85
N SER A 218 5.54 -19.16 -4.47
CA SER A 218 5.93 -19.55 -5.82
C SER A 218 4.98 -19.01 -6.90
N TYR A 219 3.87 -18.43 -6.51
CA TYR A 219 2.84 -17.80 -7.37
C TYR A 219 3.33 -16.48 -7.96
#